data_edfceb25331340cb01e007224b119269
#
_entry.id   edfceb25331340cb01e007224b119269
#
_cell.length_a   1.000
_cell.length_b   1.000
_cell.length_c   1.000
_cell.angle_alpha   90.00
_cell.angle_beta   90.00
_cell.angle_gamma   90.00
#
_symmetry.space_group_name_H-M   'P 1'
#
loop_
_entity.id
_entity.type
_entity.pdbx_description
1 polymer ?
#
loop_
_entity_poly.entity_id
_entity_poly.type
_entity_poly.pdbx_seq_one_letter_code
_entity_poly.pdbx_strand_id
1 'polypeptide(L)'
;MSITQRAAVAAGAVAFGLVAILNCGGYRYGIGDQAFYVPAVVQHLNPGLFPRDRAMLHAQDRFMLYDDATALVARATGVSVPVLFAAAYVAGMGILFGGLVAIGRVMYKSWWAVALLAALMTLRHRITQTGANTLEAYFQPRMLAFAVGVWAIAAYLRGNSAAALGLVAVAFAVHPTTALWFAIWIGAAVAFSDPRWRIRLLGIAAVCAIAGAWALAGGPLRGHLGRMDPLWASALAGKDYVFPSDWNASFWLVNLAYLPVAGAIHLLRRARGAMMDREAGLLAGGAALLCVFLMSWPLMTARIALALQLQTSRVFWMLDLLAAIYIAWLLAEAPSSRAIRRAIVAVAIAVAVGRGVFVWQAEHAGSPLMRVGLPPDHWTDAMAWLARTEGNTHVLADPGHAWKYGTSVRVSAERDLYLEEVKDLALALYSRDVAIEALRRIGDAQNFDALTAPQLLSLAARYDLDYLVVEREVDLPLAYRNEQFRVYDLRRLPQGAP
;
A
#
# COMPACT_ATOMS: atom_id res chain seq x y z
N MET A 1 -21.40 26.75 1.60
CA MET A 1 -21.33 26.27 3.00
C MET A 1 -21.26 27.45 3.94
N SER A 2 -22.10 27.47 5.00
CA SER A 2 -22.01 28.46 6.10
C SER A 2 -20.72 28.27 6.91
N ILE A 3 -20.34 29.26 7.71
CA ILE A 3 -19.18 29.18 8.62
C ILE A 3 -19.32 27.96 9.55
N THR A 4 -20.51 27.75 10.13
CA THR A 4 -20.82 26.59 10.99
C THR A 4 -20.63 25.25 10.27
N GLN A 5 -21.01 25.16 9.00
CA GLN A 5 -20.80 23.97 8.21
C GLN A 5 -19.32 23.70 7.89
N ARG A 6 -18.54 24.75 7.65
CA ARG A 6 -17.09 24.63 7.44
C ARG A 6 -16.40 24.15 8.73
N ALA A 7 -16.76 24.70 9.87
CA ALA A 7 -16.24 24.27 11.18
C ALA A 7 -16.62 22.81 11.48
N ALA A 8 -17.85 22.40 11.18
CA ALA A 8 -18.27 21.00 11.37
C ALA A 8 -17.52 20.02 10.47
N VAL A 9 -17.23 20.39 9.21
CA VAL A 9 -16.42 19.56 8.30
C VAL A 9 -14.97 19.50 8.75
N ALA A 10 -14.39 20.60 9.24
CA ALA A 10 -13.03 20.59 9.80
C ALA A 10 -12.93 19.70 11.04
N ALA A 11 -13.88 19.82 11.98
CA ALA A 11 -13.96 18.91 13.12
C ALA A 11 -14.15 17.45 12.72
N GLY A 12 -14.97 17.21 11.70
CA GLY A 12 -15.16 15.88 11.11
C GLY A 12 -13.87 15.32 10.50
N ALA A 13 -13.04 16.14 9.86
CA ALA A 13 -11.75 15.71 9.33
C ALA A 13 -10.78 15.28 10.43
N VAL A 14 -10.71 16.03 11.52
CA VAL A 14 -9.90 15.67 12.70
C VAL A 14 -10.41 14.37 13.32
N ALA A 15 -11.72 14.26 13.54
CA ALA A 15 -12.34 13.05 14.11
C ALA A 15 -12.10 11.83 13.20
N PHE A 16 -12.26 11.97 11.88
CA PHE A 16 -11.97 10.92 10.90
C PHE A 16 -10.51 10.47 11.00
N GLY A 17 -9.57 11.41 10.98
CA GLY A 17 -8.13 11.12 11.08
C GLY A 17 -7.80 10.37 12.39
N LEU A 18 -8.31 10.84 13.52
CA LEU A 18 -8.09 10.19 14.83
C LEU A 18 -8.65 8.77 14.87
N VAL A 19 -9.90 8.57 14.43
CA VAL A 19 -10.54 7.24 14.43
C VAL A 19 -9.86 6.31 13.43
N ALA A 20 -9.45 6.82 12.26
CA ALA A 20 -8.69 6.06 11.27
C ALA A 20 -7.33 5.60 11.82
N ILE A 21 -6.58 6.49 12.47
CA ILE A 21 -5.30 6.18 13.11
C ILE A 21 -5.49 5.14 14.22
N LEU A 22 -6.49 5.30 15.08
CA LEU A 22 -6.84 4.32 16.12
C LEU A 22 -7.14 2.94 15.53
N ASN A 23 -7.95 2.87 14.47
CA ASN A 23 -8.31 1.61 13.80
C ASN A 23 -7.12 0.92 13.11
N CYS A 24 -6.03 1.64 12.87
CA CYS A 24 -4.77 1.09 12.39
C CYS A 24 -3.78 0.73 13.51
N GLY A 25 -4.13 0.99 14.78
CA GLY A 25 -3.23 0.78 15.92
C GLY A 25 -2.16 1.87 16.07
N GLY A 26 -2.40 3.07 15.51
CA GLY A 26 -1.47 4.19 15.52
C GLY A 26 -0.70 4.36 14.20
N TYR A 27 -0.01 5.49 14.04
CA TYR A 27 0.95 5.73 12.97
C TYR A 27 2.36 5.35 13.43
N ARG A 28 3.11 4.66 12.58
CA ARG A 28 4.51 4.28 12.83
C ARG A 28 5.35 4.46 11.58
N TYR A 29 6.45 5.18 11.74
CA TYR A 29 7.45 5.30 10.71
C TYR A 29 8.33 4.06 10.60
N GLY A 30 8.71 3.69 9.39
CA GLY A 30 9.69 2.64 9.09
C GLY A 30 9.13 1.23 9.00
N ILE A 31 7.84 1.01 9.29
CA ILE A 31 7.23 -0.32 9.25
C ILE A 31 6.61 -0.67 7.89
N GLY A 32 6.31 -1.93 7.71
CA GLY A 32 5.56 -2.41 6.54
C GLY A 32 6.29 -2.13 5.22
N ASP A 33 5.57 -1.60 4.23
CA ASP A 33 6.14 -1.32 2.90
C ASP A 33 7.15 -0.14 2.92
N GLN A 34 7.26 0.60 4.04
CA GLN A 34 8.33 1.59 4.17
C GLN A 34 9.73 0.97 4.21
N ALA A 35 9.84 -0.35 4.42
CA ALA A 35 11.11 -1.08 4.32
C ALA A 35 11.77 -0.98 2.92
N PHE A 36 11.02 -0.62 1.88
CA PHE A 36 11.58 -0.32 0.55
C PHE A 36 11.29 1.11 0.07
N TYR A 37 10.17 1.75 0.44
CA TYR A 37 9.91 3.15 0.04
C TYR A 37 10.85 4.14 0.73
N VAL A 38 11.15 3.96 2.00
CA VAL A 38 12.08 4.86 2.72
C VAL A 38 13.50 4.74 2.17
N PRO A 39 14.08 3.54 2.00
CA PRO A 39 15.40 3.39 1.38
C PRO A 39 15.47 3.95 -0.03
N ALA A 40 14.42 3.80 -0.86
CA ALA A 40 14.38 4.40 -2.19
C ALA A 40 14.49 5.94 -2.14
N VAL A 41 13.67 6.61 -1.29
CA VAL A 41 13.76 8.07 -1.10
C VAL A 41 15.12 8.49 -0.56
N VAL A 42 15.66 7.77 0.43
CA VAL A 42 16.97 8.07 1.03
C VAL A 42 18.10 7.89 0.01
N GLN A 43 18.02 6.88 -0.86
CA GLN A 43 18.98 6.69 -1.94
C GLN A 43 18.95 7.84 -2.96
N HIS A 44 17.77 8.37 -3.30
CA HIS A 44 17.67 9.58 -4.13
C HIS A 44 18.29 10.80 -3.45
N LEU A 45 18.23 10.89 -2.10
CA LEU A 45 18.88 11.97 -1.33
C LEU A 45 20.40 11.79 -1.28
N ASN A 46 20.88 10.57 -1.12
CA ASN A 46 22.29 10.19 -1.09
C ASN A 46 22.54 8.97 -2.00
N PRO A 47 22.91 9.20 -3.28
CA PRO A 47 23.13 8.13 -4.26
C PRO A 47 24.28 7.16 -3.92
N GLY A 48 25.09 7.49 -2.93
CA GLY A 48 26.14 6.61 -2.42
C GLY A 48 25.64 5.48 -1.52
N LEU A 49 24.41 5.56 -1.02
CA LEU A 49 23.84 4.51 -0.15
C LEU A 49 23.32 3.33 -0.96
N PHE A 50 23.27 2.18 -0.32
CA PHE A 50 22.72 0.93 -0.84
C PHE A 50 23.32 0.46 -2.17
N PRO A 51 24.67 0.43 -2.36
CA PRO A 51 25.26 0.02 -3.62
C PRO A 51 24.93 -1.44 -4.00
N ARG A 52 24.78 -2.34 -3.01
CA ARG A 52 24.45 -3.75 -3.20
C ARG A 52 22.95 -3.97 -3.37
N ASP A 53 22.12 -3.21 -2.66
CA ASP A 53 20.65 -3.32 -2.69
C ASP A 53 20.01 -2.50 -3.84
N ARG A 54 20.80 -1.71 -4.59
CA ARG A 54 20.31 -0.81 -5.63
C ARG A 54 19.42 -1.51 -6.67
N ALA A 55 19.84 -2.67 -7.18
CA ALA A 55 19.09 -3.39 -8.19
C ALA A 55 17.71 -3.83 -7.70
N MET A 56 17.61 -4.20 -6.42
CA MET A 56 16.36 -4.58 -5.77
C MET A 56 15.45 -3.36 -5.56
N LEU A 57 15.97 -2.26 -5.03
CA LEU A 57 15.20 -1.03 -4.81
C LEU A 57 14.67 -0.48 -6.15
N HIS A 58 15.51 -0.45 -7.20
CA HIS A 58 15.12 -0.03 -8.55
C HIS A 58 14.14 -0.98 -9.26
N ALA A 59 13.90 -2.17 -8.76
CA ALA A 59 12.92 -3.07 -9.37
C ALA A 59 11.51 -2.46 -9.38
N GLN A 60 11.18 -1.58 -8.43
CA GLN A 60 9.88 -0.95 -8.30
C GLN A 60 9.92 0.58 -8.49
N ASP A 61 10.91 1.31 -7.95
CA ASP A 61 10.95 2.78 -7.93
C ASP A 61 10.94 3.37 -9.35
N ARG A 62 11.60 2.72 -10.30
CA ARG A 62 11.63 3.12 -11.74
C ARG A 62 10.25 3.31 -12.39
N PHE A 63 9.18 2.84 -11.76
CA PHE A 63 7.81 2.96 -12.26
C PHE A 63 7.01 4.07 -11.57
N MET A 64 7.59 4.77 -10.58
CA MET A 64 6.91 5.78 -9.78
C MET A 64 7.70 7.08 -9.76
N LEU A 65 7.01 8.21 -9.73
CA LEU A 65 7.62 9.53 -9.53
C LEU A 65 7.61 9.95 -8.05
N TYR A 66 7.04 9.13 -7.19
CA TYR A 66 6.84 9.45 -5.78
C TYR A 66 8.17 9.61 -5.04
N ASP A 67 9.12 8.71 -5.27
CA ASP A 67 10.39 8.68 -4.54
C ASP A 67 11.24 9.89 -4.90
N ASP A 68 11.35 10.22 -6.21
CA ASP A 68 11.99 11.43 -6.73
C ASP A 68 11.36 12.70 -6.17
N ALA A 69 10.01 12.79 -6.24
CA ALA A 69 9.28 13.97 -5.77
C ALA A 69 9.46 14.17 -4.26
N THR A 70 9.44 13.10 -3.47
CA THR A 70 9.64 13.16 -2.02
C THR A 70 11.07 13.59 -1.68
N ALA A 71 12.06 13.03 -2.37
CA ALA A 71 13.46 13.43 -2.21
C ALA A 71 13.68 14.90 -2.62
N LEU A 72 13.04 15.37 -3.71
CA LEU A 72 13.07 16.77 -4.12
C LEU A 72 12.50 17.69 -3.05
N VAL A 73 11.33 17.36 -2.47
CA VAL A 73 10.72 18.12 -1.40
C VAL A 73 11.63 18.16 -0.16
N ALA A 74 12.21 17.01 0.23
CA ALA A 74 13.15 16.94 1.34
C ALA A 74 14.35 17.88 1.15
N ARG A 75 14.98 17.86 -0.04
CA ARG A 75 16.10 18.74 -0.40
C ARG A 75 15.71 20.22 -0.38
N ALA A 76 14.55 20.56 -0.97
CA ALA A 76 14.11 21.94 -1.11
C ALA A 76 13.69 22.56 0.23
N THR A 77 13.15 21.77 1.16
CA THR A 77 12.62 22.26 2.44
C THR A 77 13.52 22.02 3.63
N GLY A 78 14.50 21.09 3.52
CA GLY A 78 15.29 20.62 4.65
C GLY A 78 14.53 19.78 5.67
N VAL A 79 13.27 19.42 5.37
CA VAL A 79 12.43 18.60 6.25
C VAL A 79 12.88 17.12 6.17
N SER A 80 13.02 16.48 7.32
CA SER A 80 13.45 15.08 7.38
C SER A 80 12.42 14.12 6.78
N VAL A 81 12.89 13.00 6.23
CA VAL A 81 12.05 11.98 5.60
C VAL A 81 10.95 11.47 6.55
N PRO A 82 11.22 11.15 7.84
CA PRO A 82 10.15 10.74 8.77
C PRO A 82 9.02 11.76 8.90
N VAL A 83 9.36 13.04 8.98
CA VAL A 83 8.36 14.12 9.09
C VAL A 83 7.56 14.28 7.79
N LEU A 84 8.20 14.17 6.63
CA LEU A 84 7.50 14.19 5.33
C LEU A 84 6.52 13.03 5.20
N PHE A 85 6.91 11.82 5.60
CA PHE A 85 6.01 10.66 5.57
C PHE A 85 4.83 10.82 6.52
N ALA A 86 5.05 11.35 7.73
CA ALA A 86 3.97 11.64 8.68
C ALA A 86 3.04 12.73 8.16
N ALA A 87 3.57 13.80 7.57
CA ALA A 87 2.79 14.87 6.96
C ALA A 87 1.96 14.35 5.77
N ALA A 88 2.56 13.55 4.89
CA ALA A 88 1.87 12.92 3.77
C ALA A 88 0.76 11.96 4.23
N TYR A 89 0.98 11.24 5.34
CA TYR A 89 -0.03 10.38 5.96
C TYR A 89 -1.25 11.17 6.42
N VAL A 90 -1.03 12.25 7.19
CA VAL A 90 -2.12 13.12 7.67
C VAL A 90 -2.82 13.82 6.51
N ALA A 91 -2.06 14.34 5.54
CA ALA A 91 -2.62 14.95 4.35
C ALA A 91 -3.46 13.95 3.53
N GLY A 92 -2.97 12.72 3.35
CA GLY A 92 -3.69 11.65 2.67
C GLY A 92 -5.03 11.34 3.35
N MET A 93 -5.08 11.29 4.69
CA MET A 93 -6.33 11.13 5.46
C MET A 93 -7.29 12.31 5.22
N GLY A 94 -6.78 13.54 5.24
CA GLY A 94 -7.58 14.73 4.96
C GLY A 94 -8.14 14.76 3.54
N ILE A 95 -7.32 14.38 2.54
CA ILE A 95 -7.74 14.27 1.14
C ILE A 95 -8.82 13.19 1.00
N LEU A 96 -8.62 12.02 1.61
CA LEU A 96 -9.61 10.94 1.59
C LEU A 96 -10.95 11.40 2.20
N PHE A 97 -10.91 11.96 3.41
CA PHE A 97 -12.12 12.48 4.05
C PHE A 97 -12.84 13.52 3.20
N GLY A 98 -12.11 14.49 2.65
CA GLY A 98 -12.68 15.50 1.76
C GLY A 98 -13.36 14.89 0.54
N GLY A 99 -12.76 13.87 -0.09
CA GLY A 99 -13.34 13.13 -1.20
C GLY A 99 -14.61 12.38 -0.81
N LEU A 100 -14.62 11.71 0.35
CA LEU A 100 -15.82 11.02 0.89
C LEU A 100 -16.97 12.01 1.17
N VAL A 101 -16.66 13.16 1.78
CA VAL A 101 -17.63 14.25 1.97
C VAL A 101 -18.14 14.74 0.63
N ALA A 102 -17.25 14.90 -0.35
CA ALA A 102 -17.58 15.37 -1.68
C ALA A 102 -18.52 14.40 -2.41
N ILE A 103 -18.29 13.08 -2.33
CA ILE A 103 -19.19 12.03 -2.84
C ILE A 103 -20.53 12.08 -2.09
N GLY A 104 -20.46 12.06 -0.75
CA GLY A 104 -21.67 11.99 0.08
C GLY A 104 -22.59 13.20 -0.12
N ARG A 105 -22.05 14.40 -0.35
CA ARG A 105 -22.83 15.60 -0.65
C ARG A 105 -23.55 15.56 -2.00
N VAL A 106 -23.11 14.71 -2.89
CA VAL A 106 -23.77 14.49 -4.19
C VAL A 106 -24.76 13.33 -4.07
N MET A 107 -24.37 12.23 -3.43
CA MET A 107 -25.14 10.98 -3.38
C MET A 107 -26.28 10.99 -2.35
N TYR A 108 -26.14 11.78 -1.27
CA TYR A 108 -27.03 11.70 -0.10
C TYR A 108 -27.71 13.04 0.18
N LYS A 109 -28.93 12.95 0.71
CA LYS A 109 -29.69 14.09 1.21
C LYS A 109 -29.28 14.48 2.62
N SER A 110 -28.86 13.49 3.44
CA SER A 110 -28.58 13.63 4.85
C SER A 110 -27.07 13.69 5.16
N TRP A 111 -26.68 14.62 6.03
CA TRP A 111 -25.33 14.64 6.59
C TRP A 111 -25.02 13.40 7.45
N TRP A 112 -26.03 12.71 8.00
CA TRP A 112 -25.86 11.45 8.70
C TRP A 112 -25.35 10.35 7.77
N ALA A 113 -25.79 10.31 6.53
CA ALA A 113 -25.27 9.36 5.54
C ALA A 113 -23.80 9.67 5.16
N VAL A 114 -23.44 10.97 5.08
CA VAL A 114 -22.04 11.38 4.88
C VAL A 114 -21.18 10.95 6.06
N ALA A 115 -21.66 11.17 7.29
CA ALA A 115 -20.94 10.75 8.50
C ALA A 115 -20.81 9.23 8.59
N LEU A 116 -21.83 8.47 8.18
CA LEU A 116 -21.76 7.01 8.13
C LEU A 116 -20.74 6.53 7.11
N LEU A 117 -20.71 7.09 5.89
CA LEU A 117 -19.69 6.74 4.91
C LEU A 117 -18.30 7.00 5.45
N ALA A 118 -18.07 8.17 6.06
CA ALA A 118 -16.80 8.49 6.69
C ALA A 118 -16.46 7.48 7.80
N ALA A 119 -17.41 7.16 8.70
CA ALA A 119 -17.19 6.20 9.77
C ALA A 119 -16.86 4.79 9.25
N LEU A 120 -17.58 4.30 8.25
CA LEU A 120 -17.28 3.02 7.60
C LEU A 120 -15.86 3.02 7.05
N MET A 121 -15.43 4.07 6.38
CA MET A 121 -14.09 4.16 5.78
C MET A 121 -12.96 4.33 6.81
N THR A 122 -13.26 4.58 8.10
CA THR A 122 -12.25 4.49 9.17
C THR A 122 -11.96 3.07 9.62
N LEU A 123 -12.86 2.11 9.33
CA LEU A 123 -12.64 0.71 9.62
C LEU A 123 -11.60 0.17 8.64
N ARG A 124 -10.43 -0.19 9.09
CA ARG A 124 -9.35 -0.73 8.24
C ARG A 124 -9.90 -1.85 7.33
N HIS A 125 -10.37 -1.48 6.11
CA HIS A 125 -10.88 -2.43 5.14
C HIS A 125 -9.71 -3.27 4.60
N ARG A 126 -9.62 -4.52 5.03
CA ARG A 126 -8.70 -5.52 4.45
C ARG A 126 -9.44 -6.21 3.32
N ILE A 127 -9.08 -5.88 2.10
CA ILE A 127 -9.69 -6.52 0.93
C ILE A 127 -9.11 -7.92 0.81
N THR A 128 -9.96 -8.90 1.02
CA THR A 128 -9.59 -10.31 1.19
C THR A 128 -8.69 -10.80 0.05
N GLN A 129 -7.53 -11.34 0.39
CA GLN A 129 -6.55 -11.93 -0.53
C GLN A 129 -6.05 -11.00 -1.66
N THR A 130 -6.07 -9.68 -1.48
CA THR A 130 -5.62 -8.73 -2.50
C THR A 130 -4.36 -7.96 -2.11
N GLY A 131 -3.90 -8.12 -0.87
CA GLY A 131 -2.81 -7.31 -0.30
C GLY A 131 -3.13 -5.81 -0.24
N ALA A 132 -4.41 -5.42 -0.41
CA ALA A 132 -4.85 -4.04 -0.32
C ALA A 132 -5.62 -3.80 0.98
N ASN A 133 -5.27 -2.72 1.66
CA ASN A 133 -6.03 -2.17 2.78
C ASN A 133 -6.33 -0.70 2.47
N THR A 134 -7.52 -0.23 2.84
CA THR A 134 -7.87 1.19 2.64
C THR A 134 -7.07 2.10 3.56
N LEU A 135 -6.76 1.63 4.77
CA LEU A 135 -5.97 2.35 5.77
C LEU A 135 -4.85 1.45 6.30
N GLU A 136 -3.70 2.05 6.55
CA GLU A 136 -2.51 1.40 7.10
C GLU A 136 -1.98 2.17 8.31
N ALA A 137 -1.15 1.53 9.13
CA ALA A 137 -0.47 2.16 10.25
C ALA A 137 0.73 3.03 9.83
N TYR A 138 1.00 3.16 8.55
CA TYR A 138 2.11 3.90 7.96
C TYR A 138 1.71 4.51 6.62
N PHE A 139 2.44 5.51 6.18
CA PHE A 139 2.22 6.11 4.87
C PHE A 139 2.81 5.25 3.75
N GLN A 140 2.05 5.15 2.67
CA GLN A 140 2.51 4.59 1.40
C GLN A 140 1.82 5.29 0.22
N PRO A 141 2.48 5.39 -0.96
CA PRO A 141 1.97 6.15 -2.11
C PRO A 141 0.59 5.72 -2.59
N ARG A 142 0.26 4.43 -2.52
CA ARG A 142 -1.04 3.92 -2.96
C ARG A 142 -2.22 4.51 -2.17
N MET A 143 -2.02 4.84 -0.87
CA MET A 143 -3.07 5.49 -0.06
C MET A 143 -3.39 6.89 -0.59
N LEU A 144 -2.37 7.66 -0.95
CA LEU A 144 -2.54 9.00 -1.52
C LEU A 144 -3.19 8.92 -2.90
N ALA A 145 -2.74 8.01 -3.77
CA ALA A 145 -3.36 7.79 -5.07
C ALA A 145 -4.84 7.37 -4.96
N PHE A 146 -5.17 6.52 -3.98
CA PHE A 146 -6.55 6.15 -3.69
C PHE A 146 -7.38 7.35 -3.23
N ALA A 147 -6.86 8.16 -2.32
CA ALA A 147 -7.54 9.36 -1.83
C ALA A 147 -7.83 10.36 -2.96
N VAL A 148 -6.89 10.56 -3.88
CA VAL A 148 -7.08 11.38 -5.10
C VAL A 148 -8.12 10.74 -6.03
N GLY A 149 -8.11 9.43 -6.19
CA GLY A 149 -9.10 8.68 -6.97
C GLY A 149 -10.52 8.83 -6.41
N VAL A 150 -10.69 8.91 -5.09
CA VAL A 150 -11.99 9.21 -4.46
C VAL A 150 -12.52 10.59 -4.89
N TRP A 151 -11.64 11.59 -5.01
CA TRP A 151 -12.02 12.89 -5.58
C TRP A 151 -12.38 12.81 -7.07
N ALA A 152 -11.75 11.92 -7.83
CA ALA A 152 -12.14 11.68 -9.23
C ALA A 152 -13.57 11.17 -9.33
N ILE A 153 -14.00 10.25 -8.43
CA ILE A 153 -15.41 9.82 -8.35
C ILE A 153 -16.33 11.01 -8.04
N ALA A 154 -15.96 11.85 -7.07
CA ALA A 154 -16.75 13.02 -6.71
C ALA A 154 -16.89 14.02 -7.87
N ALA A 155 -15.81 14.25 -8.63
CA ALA A 155 -15.82 15.12 -9.81
C ALA A 155 -16.70 14.53 -10.93
N TYR A 156 -16.59 13.22 -11.18
CA TYR A 156 -17.44 12.51 -12.13
C TYR A 156 -18.92 12.64 -11.78
N LEU A 157 -19.30 12.37 -10.54
CA LEU A 157 -20.69 12.48 -10.07
C LEU A 157 -21.25 13.89 -10.18
N ARG A 158 -20.42 14.92 -10.07
CA ARG A 158 -20.80 16.34 -10.31
C ARG A 158 -20.89 16.74 -11.76
N GLY A 159 -20.68 15.82 -12.69
CA GLY A 159 -20.76 16.11 -14.12
C GLY A 159 -19.47 16.64 -14.75
N ASN A 160 -18.39 16.75 -13.99
CA ASN A 160 -17.11 17.26 -14.50
C ASN A 160 -16.18 16.11 -14.91
N SER A 161 -16.41 15.57 -16.11
CA SER A 161 -15.63 14.48 -16.70
C SER A 161 -14.14 14.86 -16.87
N ALA A 162 -13.83 16.13 -17.23
CA ALA A 162 -12.46 16.60 -17.40
C ALA A 162 -11.68 16.58 -16.07
N ALA A 163 -12.28 17.14 -15.00
CA ALA A 163 -11.65 17.11 -13.68
C ALA A 163 -11.49 15.69 -13.14
N ALA A 164 -12.46 14.80 -13.38
CA ALA A 164 -12.38 13.41 -12.99
C ALA A 164 -11.17 12.70 -13.63
N LEU A 165 -11.00 12.84 -14.94
CA LEU A 165 -9.86 12.27 -15.67
C LEU A 165 -8.53 12.94 -15.31
N GLY A 166 -8.53 14.26 -15.07
CA GLY A 166 -7.35 14.99 -14.59
C GLY A 166 -6.87 14.51 -13.22
N LEU A 167 -7.79 14.24 -12.28
CA LEU A 167 -7.47 13.67 -10.97
C LEU A 167 -6.93 12.23 -11.07
N VAL A 168 -7.44 11.43 -12.02
CA VAL A 168 -6.86 10.11 -12.30
C VAL A 168 -5.42 10.24 -12.82
N ALA A 169 -5.14 11.23 -13.68
CA ALA A 169 -3.77 11.47 -14.14
C ALA A 169 -2.84 11.90 -13.00
N VAL A 170 -3.31 12.73 -12.05
CA VAL A 170 -2.56 13.06 -10.83
C VAL A 170 -2.30 11.81 -9.98
N ALA A 171 -3.31 10.96 -9.78
CA ALA A 171 -3.14 9.70 -9.06
C ALA A 171 -2.10 8.78 -9.74
N PHE A 172 -2.02 8.82 -11.08
CA PHE A 172 -1.06 8.04 -11.87
C PHE A 172 0.39 8.46 -11.60
N ALA A 173 0.64 9.76 -11.43
CA ALA A 173 1.96 10.27 -11.07
C ALA A 173 2.40 9.81 -9.66
N VAL A 174 1.44 9.53 -8.76
CA VAL A 174 1.73 9.08 -7.40
C VAL A 174 1.92 7.56 -7.33
N HIS A 175 0.98 6.78 -7.90
CA HIS A 175 1.02 5.32 -7.85
C HIS A 175 0.27 4.71 -9.06
N PRO A 176 1.00 4.33 -10.12
CA PRO A 176 0.40 3.94 -11.41
C PRO A 176 -0.61 2.81 -11.34
N THR A 177 -0.33 1.73 -10.58
CA THR A 177 -1.23 0.58 -10.53
C THR A 177 -2.55 0.91 -9.83
N THR A 178 -2.56 1.70 -8.76
CA THR A 178 -3.81 2.16 -8.13
C THR A 178 -4.59 3.08 -9.07
N ALA A 179 -3.90 4.01 -9.73
CA ALA A 179 -4.51 4.92 -10.68
C ALA A 179 -5.08 4.21 -11.92
N LEU A 180 -4.46 3.10 -12.36
CA LEU A 180 -4.97 2.28 -13.46
C LEU A 180 -6.40 1.78 -13.18
N TRP A 181 -6.66 1.33 -11.95
CA TRP A 181 -8.00 0.87 -11.59
C TRP A 181 -9.01 2.01 -11.57
N PHE A 182 -8.63 3.20 -11.10
CA PHE A 182 -9.47 4.39 -11.24
C PHE A 182 -9.64 4.83 -12.69
N ALA A 183 -8.61 4.70 -13.53
CA ALA A 183 -8.69 5.04 -14.96
C ALA A 183 -9.71 4.16 -15.67
N ILE A 184 -9.72 2.86 -15.43
CA ILE A 184 -10.71 1.93 -15.98
C ILE A 184 -12.10 2.26 -15.44
N TRP A 185 -12.24 2.44 -14.12
CA TRP A 185 -13.52 2.75 -13.49
C TRP A 185 -14.12 4.03 -14.01
N ILE A 186 -13.40 5.14 -13.89
CA ILE A 186 -13.87 6.48 -14.27
C ILE A 186 -13.97 6.61 -15.79
N GLY A 187 -13.01 6.05 -16.55
CA GLY A 187 -13.07 6.03 -18.01
C GLY A 187 -14.32 5.35 -18.54
N ALA A 188 -14.65 4.17 -18.04
CA ALA A 188 -15.88 3.46 -18.42
C ALA A 188 -17.15 4.21 -17.95
N ALA A 189 -17.14 4.77 -16.73
CA ALA A 189 -18.24 5.56 -16.21
C ALA A 189 -18.50 6.81 -17.07
N VAL A 190 -17.47 7.52 -17.48
CA VAL A 190 -17.54 8.70 -18.35
C VAL A 190 -18.02 8.31 -19.75
N ALA A 191 -17.47 7.23 -20.34
CA ALA A 191 -17.89 6.75 -21.66
C ALA A 191 -19.37 6.34 -21.69
N PHE A 192 -19.87 5.77 -20.57
CA PHE A 192 -21.27 5.39 -20.42
C PHE A 192 -22.18 6.63 -20.35
N SER A 193 -21.83 7.62 -19.54
CA SER A 193 -22.70 8.74 -19.15
C SER A 193 -22.53 10.01 -20.01
N ASP A 194 -21.41 10.17 -20.73
CA ASP A 194 -21.12 11.40 -21.50
C ASP A 194 -20.64 11.07 -22.91
N PRO A 195 -21.56 11.02 -23.89
CA PRO A 195 -21.21 10.67 -25.27
C PRO A 195 -20.13 11.55 -25.90
N ARG A 196 -19.98 12.81 -25.46
CA ARG A 196 -18.98 13.76 -25.99
C ARG A 196 -17.53 13.30 -25.67
N TRP A 197 -17.38 12.48 -24.64
CA TRP A 197 -16.07 11.98 -24.20
C TRP A 197 -15.69 10.66 -24.87
N ARG A 198 -16.60 9.95 -25.51
CA ARG A 198 -16.33 8.64 -26.14
C ARG A 198 -15.16 8.67 -27.11
N ILE A 199 -15.19 9.61 -28.07
CA ILE A 199 -14.12 9.76 -29.06
C ILE A 199 -12.80 10.17 -28.40
N ARG A 200 -12.85 11.09 -27.42
CA ARG A 200 -11.65 11.50 -26.67
C ARG A 200 -11.05 10.34 -25.87
N LEU A 201 -11.88 9.53 -25.22
CA LEU A 201 -11.45 8.35 -24.48
C LEU A 201 -10.86 7.27 -25.41
N LEU A 202 -11.43 7.09 -26.61
CA LEU A 202 -10.83 6.22 -27.64
C LEU A 202 -9.46 6.74 -28.06
N GLY A 203 -9.30 8.04 -28.25
CA GLY A 203 -8.00 8.66 -28.51
C GLY A 203 -6.99 8.45 -27.39
N ILE A 204 -7.41 8.68 -26.14
CA ILE A 204 -6.58 8.42 -24.96
C ILE A 204 -6.19 6.93 -24.87
N ALA A 205 -7.15 6.03 -25.06
CA ALA A 205 -6.91 4.58 -25.05
C ALA A 205 -5.94 4.16 -26.15
N ALA A 206 -6.05 4.74 -27.35
CA ALA A 206 -5.12 4.48 -28.46
C ALA A 206 -3.68 4.95 -28.11
N VAL A 207 -3.54 6.15 -27.54
CA VAL A 207 -2.23 6.65 -27.08
C VAL A 207 -1.66 5.74 -25.99
N CYS A 208 -2.47 5.35 -25.00
CA CYS A 208 -2.05 4.41 -23.94
C CYS A 208 -1.67 3.04 -24.50
N ALA A 209 -2.41 2.55 -25.52
CA ALA A 209 -2.10 1.28 -26.18
C ALA A 209 -0.76 1.34 -26.94
N ILE A 210 -0.50 2.45 -27.66
CA ILE A 210 0.78 2.69 -28.36
C ILE A 210 1.93 2.78 -27.36
N ALA A 211 1.77 3.55 -26.29
CA ALA A 211 2.76 3.68 -25.22
C ALA A 211 3.02 2.33 -24.52
N GLY A 212 1.95 1.56 -24.25
CA GLY A 212 2.05 0.21 -23.70
C GLY A 212 2.76 -0.77 -24.64
N ALA A 213 2.43 -0.73 -25.92
CA ALA A 213 3.11 -1.54 -26.94
C ALA A 213 4.61 -1.21 -27.03
N TRP A 214 4.96 0.08 -27.01
CA TRP A 214 6.37 0.50 -26.94
C TRP A 214 7.05 0.02 -25.66
N ALA A 215 6.39 0.19 -24.50
CA ALA A 215 6.93 -0.25 -23.23
C ALA A 215 7.23 -1.76 -23.20
N LEU A 216 6.38 -2.56 -23.83
CA LEU A 216 6.51 -4.01 -23.93
C LEU A 216 7.54 -4.46 -25.00
N ALA A 217 7.64 -3.75 -26.12
CA ALA A 217 8.51 -4.14 -27.23
C ALA A 217 9.99 -3.79 -26.96
N GLY A 218 10.28 -2.59 -26.46
CA GLY A 218 11.64 -2.09 -26.27
C GLY A 218 11.84 -1.24 -25.01
N GLY A 219 10.76 -0.97 -24.26
CA GLY A 219 10.78 -0.13 -23.08
C GLY A 219 10.90 -0.92 -21.76
N PRO A 220 10.49 -0.29 -20.65
CA PRO A 220 10.72 -0.81 -19.29
C PRO A 220 9.97 -2.11 -18.97
N LEU A 221 8.96 -2.49 -19.77
CA LEU A 221 8.19 -3.73 -19.61
C LEU A 221 8.61 -4.84 -20.58
N ARG A 222 9.78 -4.70 -21.26
CA ARG A 222 10.28 -5.74 -22.14
C ARG A 222 10.48 -7.05 -21.37
N GLY A 223 10.00 -8.16 -21.93
CA GLY A 223 10.05 -9.49 -21.31
C GLY A 223 8.91 -9.81 -20.33
N HIS A 224 8.12 -8.84 -19.92
CA HIS A 224 7.03 -9.05 -18.93
C HIS A 224 5.82 -9.81 -19.49
N LEU A 225 5.73 -10.04 -20.79
CA LEU A 225 4.76 -10.97 -21.40
C LEU A 225 5.21 -12.44 -21.30
N GLY A 226 6.42 -12.72 -20.85
CA GLY A 226 6.91 -14.06 -20.58
C GLY A 226 6.16 -14.73 -19.41
N ARG A 227 6.24 -16.08 -19.37
CA ARG A 227 5.73 -16.83 -18.21
C ARG A 227 6.74 -16.77 -17.06
N MET A 228 6.23 -16.63 -15.86
CA MET A 228 7.04 -16.90 -14.67
C MET A 228 7.33 -18.42 -14.62
N ASP A 229 8.62 -18.77 -14.61
CA ASP A 229 9.04 -20.16 -14.42
C ASP A 229 8.74 -20.66 -13.00
N PRO A 230 8.80 -21.97 -12.75
CA PRO A 230 8.45 -22.54 -11.45
C PRO A 230 9.29 -21.99 -10.30
N LEU A 231 10.57 -21.67 -10.52
CA LEU A 231 11.46 -21.14 -9.50
C LEU A 231 11.08 -19.70 -9.13
N TRP A 232 10.81 -18.84 -10.14
CA TRP A 232 10.31 -17.49 -9.88
C TRP A 232 8.96 -17.52 -9.15
N ALA A 233 8.04 -18.37 -9.59
CA ALA A 233 6.73 -18.51 -8.96
C ALA A 233 6.84 -19.02 -7.50
N SER A 234 7.82 -19.88 -7.17
CA SER A 234 8.00 -20.37 -5.81
C SER A 234 8.42 -19.27 -4.83
N ALA A 235 9.16 -18.25 -5.29
CA ALA A 235 9.49 -17.07 -4.49
C ALA A 235 8.24 -16.28 -4.05
N LEU A 236 7.14 -16.44 -4.76
CA LEU A 236 5.88 -15.70 -4.55
C LEU A 236 4.80 -16.57 -3.90
N ALA A 237 5.07 -17.85 -3.59
CA ALA A 237 4.06 -18.80 -3.12
C ALA A 237 3.33 -18.37 -1.83
N GLY A 238 4.00 -17.58 -0.97
CA GLY A 238 3.39 -17.01 0.26
C GLY A 238 2.63 -15.69 0.06
N LYS A 239 2.42 -15.23 -1.20
CA LYS A 239 1.79 -13.95 -1.49
C LYS A 239 0.38 -14.16 -2.06
N ASP A 240 -0.61 -14.23 -1.19
CA ASP A 240 -2.03 -14.51 -1.53
C ASP A 240 -2.58 -13.64 -2.66
N TYR A 241 -2.08 -12.41 -2.80
CA TYR A 241 -2.56 -11.45 -3.80
C TYR A 241 -2.01 -11.70 -5.21
N VAL A 242 -1.01 -12.57 -5.35
CA VAL A 242 -0.36 -12.85 -6.64
C VAL A 242 -1.13 -13.93 -7.41
N PHE A 243 -1.61 -14.96 -6.72
CA PHE A 243 -2.24 -16.13 -7.32
C PHE A 243 -3.72 -16.27 -6.90
N PRO A 244 -4.65 -15.51 -7.50
CA PRO A 244 -6.07 -15.69 -7.20
C PRO A 244 -6.60 -17.10 -7.48
N SER A 245 -5.91 -17.90 -8.33
CA SER A 245 -6.22 -19.33 -8.55
C SER A 245 -6.21 -20.15 -7.25
N ASP A 246 -5.44 -19.72 -6.27
CA ASP A 246 -5.25 -20.45 -5.01
C ASP A 246 -6.26 -20.03 -3.92
N TRP A 247 -7.16 -19.08 -4.26
CA TRP A 247 -8.20 -18.64 -3.34
C TRP A 247 -9.25 -19.71 -3.14
N ASN A 248 -9.67 -19.90 -1.91
CA ASN A 248 -10.82 -20.74 -1.61
C ASN A 248 -12.15 -20.05 -2.00
N ALA A 249 -13.23 -20.83 -2.06
CA ALA A 249 -14.55 -20.35 -2.50
C ALA A 249 -15.10 -19.18 -1.67
N SER A 250 -14.79 -19.13 -0.37
CA SER A 250 -15.28 -18.05 0.50
C SER A 250 -14.65 -16.71 0.15
N PHE A 251 -13.37 -16.67 -0.21
CA PHE A 251 -12.70 -15.45 -0.63
C PHE A 251 -13.22 -14.95 -1.98
N TRP A 252 -13.50 -15.87 -2.91
CA TRP A 252 -14.18 -15.55 -4.15
C TRP A 252 -15.55 -14.94 -3.91
N LEU A 253 -16.36 -15.57 -3.06
CA LEU A 253 -17.72 -15.10 -2.75
C LEU A 253 -17.70 -13.69 -2.16
N VAL A 254 -16.85 -13.44 -1.18
CA VAL A 254 -16.74 -12.11 -0.53
C VAL A 254 -16.35 -11.03 -1.56
N ASN A 255 -15.31 -11.28 -2.36
CA ASN A 255 -14.83 -10.30 -3.34
C ASN A 255 -15.85 -10.05 -4.47
N LEU A 256 -16.48 -11.10 -4.97
CA LEU A 256 -17.48 -10.98 -6.02
C LEU A 256 -18.80 -10.35 -5.52
N ALA A 257 -19.09 -10.36 -4.22
CA ALA A 257 -20.32 -9.82 -3.65
C ALA A 257 -20.42 -8.28 -3.71
N TYR A 258 -19.29 -7.55 -3.74
CA TYR A 258 -19.31 -6.09 -3.71
C TYR A 258 -20.17 -5.47 -4.82
N LEU A 259 -19.98 -5.91 -6.07
CA LEU A 259 -20.73 -5.34 -7.20
C LEU A 259 -22.21 -5.72 -7.19
N PRO A 260 -22.63 -6.98 -6.99
CA PRO A 260 -24.05 -7.33 -6.82
C PRO A 260 -24.74 -6.59 -5.68
N VAL A 261 -24.07 -6.42 -4.53
CA VAL A 261 -24.61 -5.66 -3.40
C VAL A 261 -24.84 -4.21 -3.79
N ALA A 262 -23.86 -3.56 -4.39
CA ALA A 262 -24.01 -2.19 -4.89
C ALA A 262 -25.13 -2.08 -5.93
N GLY A 263 -25.22 -3.05 -6.84
CA GLY A 263 -26.26 -3.12 -7.86
C GLY A 263 -27.67 -3.29 -7.30
N ALA A 264 -27.84 -4.20 -6.33
CA ALA A 264 -29.13 -4.39 -5.66
C ALA A 264 -29.60 -3.12 -4.93
N ILE A 265 -28.67 -2.44 -4.23
CA ILE A 265 -29.00 -1.17 -3.57
C ILE A 265 -29.29 -0.07 -4.58
N HIS A 266 -28.58 -0.04 -5.71
CA HIS A 266 -28.89 0.89 -6.80
C HIS A 266 -30.30 0.69 -7.36
N LEU A 267 -30.72 -0.55 -7.58
CA LEU A 267 -32.09 -0.86 -8.01
C LEU A 267 -33.13 -0.39 -6.99
N LEU A 268 -32.86 -0.57 -5.71
CA LEU A 268 -33.71 -0.06 -4.63
C LEU A 268 -33.77 1.48 -4.64
N ARG A 269 -32.63 2.16 -4.85
CA ARG A 269 -32.57 3.64 -4.98
C ARG A 269 -33.40 4.11 -6.17
N ARG A 270 -33.30 3.41 -7.30
CA ARG A 270 -34.09 3.69 -8.50
C ARG A 270 -35.58 3.55 -8.22
N ALA A 271 -36.01 2.45 -7.59
CA ALA A 271 -37.39 2.20 -7.23
C ALA A 271 -37.97 3.26 -6.28
N ARG A 272 -37.12 3.90 -5.45
CA ARG A 272 -37.50 4.97 -4.53
C ARG A 272 -37.34 6.39 -5.09
N GLY A 273 -37.00 6.54 -6.36
CA GLY A 273 -36.77 7.86 -6.98
C GLY A 273 -35.61 8.64 -6.37
N ALA A 274 -34.60 7.92 -5.79
CA ALA A 274 -33.43 8.51 -5.16
C ALA A 274 -32.17 8.47 -6.06
N MET A 275 -32.32 7.97 -7.29
CA MET A 275 -31.23 7.81 -8.25
C MET A 275 -30.81 9.16 -8.86
N MET A 276 -29.52 9.27 -9.17
CA MET A 276 -28.91 10.41 -9.85
C MET A 276 -28.50 10.06 -11.29
N ASP A 277 -28.40 11.07 -12.16
CA ASP A 277 -28.15 10.90 -13.59
C ASP A 277 -26.88 10.09 -13.93
N ARG A 278 -25.81 10.22 -13.14
CA ARG A 278 -24.52 9.55 -13.38
C ARG A 278 -24.28 8.28 -12.56
N GLU A 279 -25.21 7.92 -11.72
CA GLU A 279 -25.07 6.80 -10.80
C GLU A 279 -24.97 5.44 -11.54
N ALA A 280 -25.76 5.28 -12.63
CA ALA A 280 -25.68 4.09 -13.48
C ALA A 280 -24.29 3.91 -14.13
N GLY A 281 -23.67 5.01 -14.56
CA GLY A 281 -22.31 4.97 -15.10
C GLY A 281 -21.26 4.56 -14.06
N LEU A 282 -21.44 4.94 -12.79
CA LEU A 282 -20.55 4.49 -11.72
C LEU A 282 -20.56 2.96 -11.55
N LEU A 283 -21.76 2.35 -11.64
CA LEU A 283 -21.91 0.89 -11.65
C LEU A 283 -21.37 0.25 -12.92
N ALA A 284 -21.60 0.86 -14.08
CA ALA A 284 -21.03 0.37 -15.35
C ALA A 284 -19.49 0.35 -15.30
N GLY A 285 -18.87 1.36 -14.70
CA GLY A 285 -17.43 1.38 -14.45
C GLY A 285 -16.99 0.30 -13.48
N GLY A 286 -17.77 0.03 -12.42
CA GLY A 286 -17.53 -1.10 -11.50
C GLY A 286 -17.62 -2.46 -12.22
N ALA A 287 -18.60 -2.61 -13.13
CA ALA A 287 -18.70 -3.81 -13.97
C ALA A 287 -17.49 -3.95 -14.92
N ALA A 288 -17.00 -2.85 -15.49
CA ALA A 288 -15.79 -2.86 -16.32
C ALA A 288 -14.56 -3.33 -15.53
N LEU A 289 -14.40 -2.91 -14.27
CA LEU A 289 -13.33 -3.43 -13.38
C LEU A 289 -13.42 -4.94 -13.19
N LEU A 290 -14.62 -5.45 -12.89
CA LEU A 290 -14.84 -6.88 -12.73
C LEU A 290 -14.56 -7.62 -14.03
N CYS A 291 -15.01 -7.10 -15.18
CA CYS A 291 -14.71 -7.68 -16.50
C CYS A 291 -13.19 -7.77 -16.75
N VAL A 292 -12.42 -6.72 -16.44
CA VAL A 292 -10.95 -6.72 -16.59
C VAL A 292 -10.31 -7.79 -15.72
N PHE A 293 -10.76 -7.92 -14.47
CA PHE A 293 -10.28 -8.99 -13.58
C PHE A 293 -10.57 -10.39 -14.16
N LEU A 294 -11.81 -10.63 -14.57
CA LEU A 294 -12.21 -11.94 -15.15
C LEU A 294 -11.48 -12.23 -16.47
N MET A 295 -11.28 -11.22 -17.33
CA MET A 295 -10.50 -11.37 -18.57
C MET A 295 -9.01 -11.58 -18.32
N SER A 296 -8.46 -11.07 -17.21
CA SER A 296 -7.06 -11.32 -16.83
C SER A 296 -6.84 -12.73 -16.23
N TRP A 297 -7.89 -13.40 -15.82
CA TRP A 297 -7.84 -14.71 -15.17
C TRP A 297 -7.05 -15.79 -15.95
N PRO A 298 -7.29 -16.00 -17.25
CA PRO A 298 -6.52 -16.98 -18.03
C PRO A 298 -5.02 -16.64 -18.08
N LEU A 299 -4.68 -15.34 -18.14
CA LEU A 299 -3.28 -14.89 -18.16
C LEU A 299 -2.60 -15.09 -16.79
N MET A 300 -3.32 -14.85 -15.71
CA MET A 300 -2.82 -15.13 -14.35
C MET A 300 -2.63 -16.62 -14.12
N THR A 301 -3.59 -17.46 -14.54
CA THR A 301 -3.49 -18.91 -14.48
C THR A 301 -2.33 -19.45 -15.32
N ALA A 302 -2.09 -18.85 -16.49
CA ALA A 302 -0.93 -19.14 -17.32
C ALA A 302 0.39 -18.58 -16.76
N ARG A 303 0.35 -17.88 -15.62
CA ARG A 303 1.51 -17.23 -14.97
C ARG A 303 2.23 -16.23 -15.87
N ILE A 304 1.50 -15.48 -16.68
CA ILE A 304 2.09 -14.37 -17.46
C ILE A 304 2.53 -13.29 -16.48
N ALA A 305 3.83 -12.93 -16.52
CA ALA A 305 4.43 -12.04 -15.53
C ALA A 305 3.69 -10.70 -15.40
N LEU A 306 3.38 -10.03 -16.52
CA LEU A 306 2.65 -8.75 -16.50
C LEU A 306 1.28 -8.86 -15.82
N ALA A 307 0.53 -9.94 -16.08
CA ALA A 307 -0.80 -10.13 -15.49
C ALA A 307 -0.73 -10.26 -13.96
N LEU A 308 0.31 -10.94 -13.45
CA LEU A 308 0.55 -11.08 -12.01
C LEU A 308 1.07 -9.77 -11.40
N GLN A 309 1.97 -9.07 -12.09
CA GLN A 309 2.56 -7.80 -11.64
C GLN A 309 1.56 -6.66 -11.55
N LEU A 310 0.55 -6.64 -12.43
CA LEU A 310 -0.55 -5.68 -12.35
C LEU A 310 -1.44 -5.89 -11.13
N GLN A 311 -1.41 -7.09 -10.51
CA GLN A 311 -2.20 -7.40 -9.31
C GLN A 311 -3.68 -7.04 -9.52
N THR A 312 -4.28 -7.60 -10.58
CA THR A 312 -5.64 -7.26 -11.03
C THR A 312 -6.71 -7.52 -9.95
N SER A 313 -6.43 -8.40 -8.98
CA SER A 313 -7.29 -8.60 -7.80
C SER A 313 -7.56 -7.31 -6.99
N ARG A 314 -6.73 -6.29 -7.13
CA ARG A 314 -6.94 -4.99 -6.47
C ARG A 314 -8.13 -4.20 -7.00
N VAL A 315 -8.78 -4.61 -8.10
CA VAL A 315 -10.07 -4.05 -8.53
C VAL A 315 -11.14 -4.19 -7.45
N PHE A 316 -11.06 -5.23 -6.61
CA PHE A 316 -11.98 -5.43 -5.50
C PHE A 316 -11.89 -4.35 -4.43
N TRP A 317 -10.74 -3.68 -4.29
CA TRP A 317 -10.61 -2.50 -3.44
C TRP A 317 -11.46 -1.32 -3.93
N MET A 318 -11.54 -1.13 -5.24
CA MET A 318 -12.43 -0.13 -5.84
C MET A 318 -13.90 -0.51 -5.68
N LEU A 319 -14.22 -1.81 -5.81
CA LEU A 319 -15.58 -2.33 -5.65
C LEU A 319 -16.05 -2.30 -4.18
N ASP A 320 -15.15 -2.48 -3.21
CA ASP A 320 -15.43 -2.27 -1.79
C ASP A 320 -15.86 -0.82 -1.50
N LEU A 321 -15.11 0.17 -2.02
CA LEU A 321 -15.51 1.58 -1.93
C LEU A 321 -16.88 1.83 -2.57
N LEU A 322 -17.12 1.25 -3.74
CA LEU A 322 -18.42 1.35 -4.41
C LEU A 322 -19.54 0.79 -3.51
N ALA A 323 -19.35 -0.40 -2.95
CA ALA A 323 -20.30 -1.01 -2.04
C ALA A 323 -20.52 -0.16 -0.78
N ALA A 324 -19.45 0.37 -0.18
CA ALA A 324 -19.53 1.24 0.99
C ALA A 324 -20.38 2.50 0.74
N ILE A 325 -20.25 3.13 -0.45
CA ILE A 325 -21.08 4.27 -0.85
C ILE A 325 -22.56 3.90 -0.87
N TYR A 326 -22.91 2.76 -1.43
CA TYR A 326 -24.32 2.30 -1.49
C TYR A 326 -24.85 1.83 -0.14
N ILE A 327 -24.04 1.11 0.64
CA ILE A 327 -24.40 0.66 1.99
C ILE A 327 -24.65 1.85 2.93
N ALA A 328 -23.86 2.90 2.85
CA ALA A 328 -24.07 4.11 3.65
C ALA A 328 -25.44 4.74 3.37
N TRP A 329 -25.87 4.79 2.11
CA TRP A 329 -27.22 5.22 1.77
C TRP A 329 -28.29 4.28 2.31
N LEU A 330 -28.11 2.96 2.13
CA LEU A 330 -29.07 1.96 2.55
C LEU A 330 -29.34 2.06 4.06
N LEU A 331 -28.30 2.21 4.85
CA LEU A 331 -28.41 2.25 6.31
C LEU A 331 -28.89 3.61 6.85
N ALA A 332 -28.47 4.72 6.24
CA ALA A 332 -28.75 6.05 6.76
C ALA A 332 -29.95 6.76 6.12
N GLU A 333 -30.42 6.35 4.93
CA GLU A 333 -31.51 7.03 4.24
C GLU A 333 -32.68 6.11 3.86
N ALA A 334 -32.46 4.81 3.67
CA ALA A 334 -33.53 3.90 3.27
C ALA A 334 -34.59 3.61 4.36
N PRO A 335 -34.27 3.51 5.66
CA PRO A 335 -35.29 3.28 6.68
C PRO A 335 -36.28 4.46 6.79
N SER A 336 -37.56 4.20 6.97
CA SER A 336 -38.61 5.22 7.04
C SER A 336 -38.50 6.10 8.30
N SER A 337 -38.15 5.49 9.45
CA SER A 337 -38.05 6.19 10.74
C SER A 337 -36.76 6.99 10.86
N ARG A 338 -36.89 8.28 11.20
CA ARG A 338 -35.72 9.15 11.47
C ARG A 338 -34.94 8.68 12.72
N ALA A 339 -35.65 8.15 13.74
CA ALA A 339 -35.02 7.64 14.95
C ALA A 339 -34.13 6.41 14.63
N ILE A 340 -34.67 5.46 13.85
CA ILE A 340 -33.90 4.27 13.43
C ILE A 340 -32.68 4.67 12.65
N ARG A 341 -32.77 5.57 11.67
CA ARG A 341 -31.62 6.05 10.89
C ARG A 341 -30.51 6.64 11.77
N ARG A 342 -30.89 7.53 12.72
CA ARG A 342 -29.94 8.13 13.66
C ARG A 342 -29.31 7.09 14.58
N ALA A 343 -30.10 6.14 15.07
CA ALA A 343 -29.58 5.05 15.89
C ALA A 343 -28.57 4.18 15.15
N ILE A 344 -28.85 3.78 13.91
CA ILE A 344 -27.91 3.00 13.08
C ILE A 344 -26.60 3.76 12.90
N VAL A 345 -26.65 5.05 12.55
CA VAL A 345 -25.44 5.84 12.34
C VAL A 345 -24.67 6.03 13.65
N ALA A 346 -25.36 6.30 14.75
CA ALA A 346 -24.72 6.43 16.06
C ALA A 346 -24.03 5.13 16.49
N VAL A 347 -24.67 3.98 16.28
CA VAL A 347 -24.08 2.66 16.56
C VAL A 347 -22.86 2.41 15.67
N ALA A 348 -22.94 2.71 14.36
CA ALA A 348 -21.81 2.52 13.45
C ALA A 348 -20.60 3.39 13.85
N ILE A 349 -20.83 4.65 14.23
CA ILE A 349 -19.76 5.54 14.74
C ILE A 349 -19.20 4.98 16.05
N ALA A 350 -20.06 4.56 16.98
CA ALA A 350 -19.63 3.98 18.26
C ALA A 350 -18.79 2.70 18.04
N VAL A 351 -19.20 1.85 17.11
CA VAL A 351 -18.43 0.65 16.72
C VAL A 351 -17.08 1.03 16.13
N ALA A 352 -17.02 2.02 15.21
CA ALA A 352 -15.78 2.47 14.63
C ALA A 352 -14.79 3.04 15.67
N VAL A 353 -15.29 3.86 16.60
CA VAL A 353 -14.49 4.41 17.70
C VAL A 353 -14.07 3.31 18.68
N GLY A 354 -15.03 2.50 19.14
CA GLY A 354 -14.77 1.43 20.13
C GLY A 354 -13.77 0.40 19.60
N ARG A 355 -13.92 -0.01 18.32
CA ARG A 355 -12.92 -0.88 17.67
C ARG A 355 -11.54 -0.21 17.60
N GLY A 356 -11.47 1.06 17.22
CA GLY A 356 -10.22 1.78 17.13
C GLY A 356 -9.51 1.86 18.49
N VAL A 357 -10.23 2.20 19.56
CA VAL A 357 -9.69 2.21 20.93
C VAL A 357 -9.21 0.82 21.33
N PHE A 358 -10.01 -0.22 21.06
CA PHE A 358 -9.65 -1.61 21.36
C PHE A 358 -8.37 -2.03 20.63
N VAL A 359 -8.27 -1.79 19.32
CA VAL A 359 -7.08 -2.14 18.53
C VAL A 359 -5.84 -1.44 19.05
N TRP A 360 -5.95 -0.14 19.36
CA TRP A 360 -4.82 0.62 19.89
C TRP A 360 -4.39 0.13 21.28
N GLN A 361 -5.34 -0.18 22.16
CA GLN A 361 -5.02 -0.69 23.50
C GLN A 361 -4.54 -2.14 23.49
N ALA A 362 -5.14 -3.01 22.67
CA ALA A 362 -4.79 -4.44 22.64
C ALA A 362 -3.46 -4.72 21.92
N GLU A 363 -3.21 -4.03 20.80
CA GLU A 363 -2.03 -4.31 19.98
C GLU A 363 -0.84 -3.39 20.31
N HIS A 364 -1.10 -2.22 20.96
CA HIS A 364 -0.12 -1.13 21.06
C HIS A 364 -0.16 -0.37 22.38
N ALA A 365 -0.55 -1.03 23.47
CA ALA A 365 -0.55 -0.44 24.80
C ALA A 365 0.80 0.22 25.15
N GLY A 366 0.75 1.46 25.62
CA GLY A 366 1.95 2.24 25.95
C GLY A 366 2.69 2.89 24.78
N SER A 367 2.27 2.64 23.53
CA SER A 367 2.84 3.30 22.36
C SER A 367 2.15 4.64 22.05
N PRO A 368 2.87 5.68 21.59
CA PRO A 368 2.23 6.92 21.17
C PRO A 368 1.32 6.67 19.96
N LEU A 369 0.23 7.44 19.87
CA LEU A 369 -0.71 7.34 18.74
C LEU A 369 -0.04 7.66 17.40
N MET A 370 0.94 8.56 17.39
CA MET A 370 1.77 8.86 16.23
C MET A 370 3.26 8.78 16.61
N ARG A 371 3.98 7.86 15.98
CA ARG A 371 5.42 7.73 16.09
C ARG A 371 6.07 8.15 14.77
N VAL A 372 6.56 9.39 14.73
CA VAL A 372 7.13 10.01 13.53
C VAL A 372 8.55 9.49 13.25
N GLY A 373 9.32 9.16 14.29
CA GLY A 373 10.67 8.60 14.16
C GLY A 373 10.71 7.10 14.48
N LEU A 374 11.92 6.57 14.50
CA LEU A 374 12.19 5.19 14.94
C LEU A 374 11.88 5.02 16.43
N PRO A 375 11.48 3.83 16.88
CA PRO A 375 11.24 3.57 18.30
C PRO A 375 12.55 3.63 19.10
N PRO A 376 12.52 4.13 20.35
CA PRO A 376 13.68 4.07 21.24
C PRO A 376 13.73 2.69 21.90
N ASP A 377 14.32 1.70 21.23
CA ASP A 377 14.46 0.34 21.67
C ASP A 377 15.87 -0.21 21.37
N HIS A 378 16.18 -1.39 21.89
CA HIS A 378 17.50 -2.01 21.73
C HIS A 378 17.85 -2.33 20.27
N TRP A 379 16.85 -2.60 19.41
CA TRP A 379 17.09 -2.77 17.98
C TRP A 379 17.56 -1.47 17.34
N THR A 380 16.85 -0.38 17.58
CA THR A 380 17.20 0.93 17.05
C THR A 380 18.54 1.44 17.58
N ASP A 381 18.91 1.13 18.83
CA ASP A 381 20.23 1.44 19.38
C ASP A 381 21.35 0.71 18.64
N ALA A 382 21.17 -0.60 18.36
CA ALA A 382 22.12 -1.37 17.57
C ALA A 382 22.23 -0.82 16.13
N MET A 383 21.09 -0.43 15.52
CA MET A 383 21.06 0.18 14.18
C MET A 383 21.72 1.56 14.17
N ALA A 384 21.52 2.37 15.21
CA ALA A 384 22.18 3.67 15.35
C ALA A 384 23.70 3.54 15.49
N TRP A 385 24.18 2.46 16.09
CA TRP A 385 25.61 2.15 16.13
C TRP A 385 26.11 1.79 14.71
N LEU A 386 25.41 0.92 14.00
CA LEU A 386 25.75 0.54 12.62
C LEU A 386 25.75 1.75 11.66
N ALA A 387 24.81 2.66 11.83
CA ALA A 387 24.71 3.88 11.02
C ALA A 387 25.96 4.79 11.13
N ARG A 388 26.72 4.68 12.26
CA ARG A 388 27.95 5.46 12.49
C ARG A 388 29.21 4.75 11.98
N THR A 389 29.11 3.51 11.55
CA THR A 389 30.26 2.79 10.99
C THR A 389 30.69 3.41 9.66
N GLU A 390 31.99 3.39 9.40
CA GLU A 390 32.56 3.94 8.16
C GLU A 390 32.20 3.10 6.94
N GLY A 391 31.94 3.77 5.83
CA GLY A 391 31.65 3.16 4.55
C GLY A 391 30.23 2.57 4.42
N ASN A 392 29.99 1.98 3.26
CA ASN A 392 28.74 1.25 2.97
C ASN A 392 28.88 -0.21 3.44
N THR A 393 28.52 -0.46 4.69
CA THR A 393 28.62 -1.79 5.29
C THR A 393 27.44 -2.67 4.91
N HIS A 394 27.71 -3.97 4.73
CA HIS A 394 26.73 -5.00 4.42
C HIS A 394 26.41 -5.81 5.66
N VAL A 395 25.16 -5.80 6.08
CA VAL A 395 24.72 -6.33 7.37
C VAL A 395 23.99 -7.66 7.17
N LEU A 396 24.37 -8.65 7.96
CA LEU A 396 23.63 -9.89 8.16
C LEU A 396 22.81 -9.78 9.43
N ALA A 397 21.51 -9.89 9.33
CA ALA A 397 20.57 -10.01 10.45
C ALA A 397 19.59 -11.15 10.15
N ASP A 398 18.79 -11.55 11.14
CA ASP A 398 17.70 -12.51 10.92
C ASP A 398 16.87 -12.08 9.70
N PRO A 399 16.63 -12.95 8.72
CA PRO A 399 15.83 -12.61 7.55
C PRO A 399 14.45 -12.03 7.85
N GLY A 400 13.86 -12.41 8.99
CA GLY A 400 12.59 -11.89 9.49
C GLY A 400 12.70 -10.67 10.42
N HIS A 401 13.88 -10.06 10.57
CA HIS A 401 14.16 -9.00 11.56
C HIS A 401 13.18 -7.82 11.50
N ALA A 402 12.76 -7.38 10.32
CA ALA A 402 11.82 -6.26 10.21
C ALA A 402 10.45 -6.59 10.80
N TRP A 403 10.05 -7.85 10.74
CA TRP A 403 8.83 -8.33 11.38
C TRP A 403 9.02 -8.56 12.90
N LYS A 404 10.17 -9.13 13.30
CA LYS A 404 10.48 -9.41 14.71
C LYS A 404 10.72 -8.13 15.52
N TYR A 405 11.45 -7.16 14.95
CA TYR A 405 11.92 -5.96 15.65
C TYR A 405 11.28 -4.66 15.16
N GLY A 406 10.37 -4.75 14.21
CA GLY A 406 9.51 -3.64 13.75
C GLY A 406 10.05 -2.84 12.57
N THR A 407 11.36 -2.74 12.36
CA THR A 407 11.95 -1.96 11.26
C THR A 407 13.11 -2.70 10.58
N SER A 408 13.26 -2.46 9.27
CA SER A 408 14.37 -3.01 8.49
C SER A 408 15.70 -2.32 8.81
N VAL A 409 16.82 -3.04 8.69
CA VAL A 409 18.19 -2.46 8.73
C VAL A 409 18.31 -1.32 7.72
N ARG A 410 17.76 -1.47 6.50
CA ARG A 410 17.78 -0.42 5.47
C ARG A 410 17.14 0.89 5.92
N VAL A 411 16.08 0.80 6.72
CA VAL A 411 15.38 1.99 7.27
C VAL A 411 16.10 2.54 8.49
N SER A 412 16.58 1.67 9.39
CA SER A 412 17.05 2.07 10.71
C SER A 412 18.54 2.38 10.77
N ALA A 413 19.34 1.74 9.93
CA ALA A 413 20.79 1.94 9.87
C ALA A 413 21.27 2.59 8.55
N GLU A 414 20.42 2.66 7.53
CA GLU A 414 20.80 3.11 6.18
C GLU A 414 21.99 2.32 5.61
N ARG A 415 21.97 0.99 5.78
CA ARG A 415 23.02 0.08 5.34
C ARG A 415 22.47 -0.99 4.39
N ASP A 416 23.35 -1.49 3.50
CA ASP A 416 23.04 -2.68 2.70
C ASP A 416 22.71 -3.87 3.61
N LEU A 417 21.77 -4.69 3.18
CA LEU A 417 21.26 -5.79 3.96
C LEU A 417 21.35 -7.10 3.18
N TYR A 418 21.79 -8.16 3.85
CA TYR A 418 21.80 -9.49 3.27
C TYR A 418 20.41 -9.90 2.75
N LEU A 419 19.38 -9.81 3.59
CA LEU A 419 18.01 -10.18 3.23
C LEU A 419 16.98 -9.61 4.22
N GLU A 420 15.90 -9.05 3.70
CA GLU A 420 14.64 -8.85 4.43
C GLU A 420 13.56 -9.69 3.72
N GLU A 421 13.33 -10.90 4.23
CA GLU A 421 12.59 -11.95 3.53
C GLU A 421 11.22 -11.50 3.03
N VAL A 422 10.43 -10.83 3.87
CA VAL A 422 9.04 -10.48 3.54
C VAL A 422 8.96 -9.46 2.42
N LYS A 423 9.85 -8.45 2.44
CA LYS A 423 9.78 -7.32 1.50
C LYS A 423 10.61 -7.55 0.25
N ASP A 424 11.76 -8.21 0.37
CA ASP A 424 12.56 -8.57 -0.80
C ASP A 424 11.79 -9.55 -1.69
N LEU A 425 11.05 -10.52 -1.10
CA LEU A 425 10.13 -11.38 -1.85
C LEU A 425 8.92 -10.62 -2.41
N ALA A 426 8.49 -9.49 -1.82
CA ALA A 426 7.44 -8.68 -2.43
C ALA A 426 7.95 -7.96 -3.70
N LEU A 427 9.21 -7.49 -3.69
CA LEU A 427 9.87 -6.89 -4.85
C LEU A 427 10.25 -7.93 -5.91
N ALA A 428 10.46 -9.19 -5.52
CA ALA A 428 10.68 -10.34 -6.42
C ALA A 428 9.55 -10.51 -7.45
N LEU A 429 8.35 -9.99 -7.18
CA LEU A 429 7.25 -9.96 -8.16
C LEU A 429 7.64 -9.26 -9.46
N TYR A 430 8.49 -8.23 -9.39
CA TYR A 430 8.84 -7.39 -10.54
C TYR A 430 10.14 -7.81 -11.26
N SER A 431 10.94 -8.68 -10.64
CA SER A 431 12.23 -9.12 -11.20
C SER A 431 12.52 -10.57 -10.86
N ARG A 432 12.77 -11.37 -11.92
CA ARG A 432 13.18 -12.77 -11.79
C ARG A 432 14.51 -12.90 -11.04
N ASP A 433 15.47 -12.03 -11.35
CA ASP A 433 16.79 -12.09 -10.75
C ASP A 433 16.74 -11.80 -9.24
N VAL A 434 15.91 -10.83 -8.83
CA VAL A 434 15.64 -10.57 -7.41
C VAL A 434 15.00 -11.79 -6.74
N ALA A 435 14.06 -12.46 -7.41
CA ALA A 435 13.41 -13.66 -6.89
C ALA A 435 14.40 -14.80 -6.62
N ILE A 436 15.27 -15.09 -7.60
CA ILE A 436 16.26 -16.16 -7.51
C ILE A 436 17.29 -15.84 -6.42
N GLU A 437 17.76 -14.61 -6.38
CA GLU A 437 18.74 -14.19 -5.36
C GLU A 437 18.14 -14.26 -3.95
N ALA A 438 16.90 -13.80 -3.77
CA ALA A 438 16.20 -13.91 -2.49
C ALA A 438 16.02 -15.38 -2.05
N LEU A 439 15.59 -16.27 -2.95
CA LEU A 439 15.46 -17.70 -2.65
C LEU A 439 16.79 -18.33 -2.26
N ARG A 440 17.87 -17.99 -2.96
CA ARG A 440 19.23 -18.47 -2.66
C ARG A 440 19.64 -18.03 -1.24
N ARG A 441 19.47 -16.75 -0.93
CA ARG A 441 19.80 -16.18 0.39
C ARG A 441 18.93 -16.77 1.50
N ILE A 442 17.65 -17.03 1.27
CA ILE A 442 16.77 -17.73 2.20
C ILE A 442 17.31 -19.15 2.48
N GLY A 443 17.66 -19.88 1.42
CA GLY A 443 18.22 -21.24 1.56
C GLY A 443 19.53 -21.27 2.32
N ASP A 444 20.45 -20.35 2.02
CA ASP A 444 21.76 -20.27 2.68
C ASP A 444 21.66 -19.82 4.16
N ALA A 445 20.64 -19.02 4.53
CA ALA A 445 20.39 -18.57 5.90
C ALA A 445 19.28 -19.38 6.62
N GLN A 446 18.96 -20.56 6.11
CA GLN A 446 17.94 -21.42 6.73
C GLN A 446 18.32 -21.75 8.19
N ASN A 447 17.36 -21.70 9.10
CA ASN A 447 17.57 -21.88 10.55
C ASN A 447 18.61 -20.88 11.11
N PHE A 448 18.49 -19.61 10.78
CA PHE A 448 19.43 -18.54 11.11
C PHE A 448 19.90 -18.56 12.58
N ASP A 449 18.98 -18.79 13.51
CA ASP A 449 19.30 -18.83 14.96
C ASP A 449 20.17 -20.02 15.37
N ALA A 450 20.29 -21.06 14.53
CA ALA A 450 21.10 -22.24 14.77
C ALA A 450 22.46 -22.23 14.03
N LEU A 451 22.71 -21.22 13.17
CA LEU A 451 23.95 -21.14 12.39
C LEU A 451 25.17 -21.03 13.33
N THR A 452 26.16 -21.86 13.10
CA THR A 452 27.44 -21.84 13.83
C THR A 452 28.37 -20.73 13.34
N ALA A 453 29.38 -20.36 14.16
CA ALA A 453 30.36 -19.35 13.74
C ALA A 453 31.05 -19.67 12.39
N PRO A 454 31.49 -20.92 12.09
CA PRO A 454 32.02 -21.25 10.76
C PRO A 454 31.03 -21.07 9.62
N GLN A 455 29.74 -21.39 9.83
CA GLN A 455 28.70 -21.20 8.81
C GLN A 455 28.45 -19.70 8.55
N LEU A 456 28.39 -18.89 9.61
CA LEU A 456 28.26 -17.44 9.50
C LEU A 456 29.45 -16.80 8.79
N LEU A 457 30.67 -17.27 9.05
CA LEU A 457 31.85 -16.81 8.33
C LEU A 457 31.86 -17.23 6.86
N SER A 458 31.36 -18.44 6.54
CA SER A 458 31.17 -18.89 5.17
C SER A 458 30.17 -18.01 4.42
N LEU A 459 29.07 -17.60 5.08
CA LEU A 459 28.12 -16.62 4.51
C LEU A 459 28.78 -15.27 4.31
N ALA A 460 29.56 -14.81 5.30
CA ALA A 460 30.25 -13.54 5.22
C ALA A 460 31.22 -13.49 4.02
N ALA A 461 32.01 -14.53 3.84
CA ALA A 461 32.92 -14.63 2.70
C ALA A 461 32.19 -14.70 1.34
N ARG A 462 31.07 -15.44 1.28
CA ARG A 462 30.29 -15.60 0.03
C ARG A 462 29.59 -14.33 -0.39
N TYR A 463 29.08 -13.54 0.55
CA TYR A 463 28.21 -12.40 0.29
C TYR A 463 28.84 -11.05 0.63
N ASP A 464 30.14 -11.03 0.95
CA ASP A 464 30.86 -9.83 1.35
C ASP A 464 30.16 -9.08 2.49
N LEU A 465 29.92 -9.79 3.62
CA LEU A 465 29.22 -9.25 4.77
C LEU A 465 30.22 -8.66 5.78
N ASP A 466 29.90 -7.47 6.29
CA ASP A 466 30.75 -6.75 7.21
C ASP A 466 30.37 -6.97 8.68
N TYR A 467 29.07 -7.04 8.97
CA TYR A 467 28.58 -7.16 10.34
C TYR A 467 27.44 -8.17 10.45
N LEU A 468 27.42 -8.88 11.60
CA LEU A 468 26.35 -9.76 12.02
C LEU A 468 25.61 -9.14 13.20
N VAL A 469 24.27 -9.10 13.18
CA VAL A 469 23.42 -8.67 14.29
C VAL A 469 22.56 -9.84 14.76
N VAL A 470 22.71 -10.24 16.01
CA VAL A 470 21.98 -11.36 16.63
C VAL A 470 21.68 -11.08 18.11
N GLU A 471 20.71 -11.82 18.68
CA GLU A 471 20.40 -11.78 20.12
C GLU A 471 21.28 -12.74 20.94
N ARG A 472 21.78 -13.79 20.32
CA ARG A 472 22.60 -14.84 20.96
C ARG A 472 24.09 -14.52 20.97
N GLU A 473 24.83 -15.21 21.80
CA GLU A 473 26.30 -15.19 21.78
C GLU A 473 26.82 -16.07 20.66
N VAL A 474 27.82 -15.56 19.95
CA VAL A 474 28.57 -16.29 18.93
C VAL A 474 30.06 -16.07 19.18
N ASP A 475 30.87 -17.08 18.93
CA ASP A 475 32.34 -16.99 19.07
C ASP A 475 32.93 -16.25 17.86
N LEU A 476 32.70 -14.93 17.83
CA LEU A 476 33.17 -14.00 16.79
C LEU A 476 33.62 -12.67 17.45
N PRO A 477 34.43 -11.84 16.78
CA PRO A 477 34.87 -10.56 17.32
C PRO A 477 33.70 -9.62 17.57
N LEU A 478 33.40 -9.35 18.85
CA LEU A 478 32.33 -8.46 19.27
C LEU A 478 32.71 -7.00 18.99
N ALA A 479 31.85 -6.28 18.23
CA ALA A 479 32.00 -4.87 17.90
C ALA A 479 31.12 -3.95 18.74
N TYR A 480 29.89 -4.40 19.06
CA TYR A 480 28.94 -3.67 19.90
C TYR A 480 28.00 -4.64 20.60
N ARG A 481 27.52 -4.25 21.77
CA ARG A 481 26.41 -4.91 22.46
C ARG A 481 25.53 -3.94 23.24
N ASN A 482 24.26 -4.26 23.34
CA ASN A 482 23.35 -3.72 24.34
C ASN A 482 22.67 -4.87 25.11
N GLU A 483 21.60 -4.61 25.81
CA GLU A 483 20.92 -5.63 26.62
C GLU A 483 20.35 -6.80 25.80
N GLN A 484 19.95 -6.57 24.55
CA GLN A 484 19.31 -7.56 23.69
C GLN A 484 20.20 -8.02 22.52
N PHE A 485 20.89 -7.10 21.85
CA PHE A 485 21.61 -7.37 20.61
C PHE A 485 23.13 -7.36 20.77
N ARG A 486 23.78 -8.20 19.98
CA ARG A 486 25.22 -8.26 19.78
C ARG A 486 25.52 -8.03 18.30
N VAL A 487 26.48 -7.14 18.03
CA VAL A 487 26.98 -6.89 16.67
C VAL A 487 28.40 -7.40 16.61
N TYR A 488 28.66 -8.33 15.71
CA TYR A 488 29.97 -8.92 15.47
C TYR A 488 30.58 -8.38 14.20
N ASP A 489 31.90 -8.10 14.23
CA ASP A 489 32.69 -7.66 13.05
C ASP A 489 33.16 -8.89 12.27
N LEU A 490 32.60 -9.10 11.07
CA LEU A 490 32.93 -10.23 10.20
C LEU A 490 34.15 -9.98 9.31
N ARG A 491 34.64 -8.73 9.24
CA ARG A 491 35.84 -8.34 8.45
C ARG A 491 37.14 -8.73 9.16
N ARG A 492 37.10 -8.82 10.48
CA ARG A 492 38.25 -9.19 11.31
C ARG A 492 38.32 -10.71 11.47
N LEU A 493 38.53 -11.40 10.37
CA LEU A 493 38.80 -12.83 10.43
C LEU A 493 40.17 -13.08 11.09
N PRO A 494 40.31 -14.08 12.00
CA PRO A 494 41.62 -14.56 12.36
C PRO A 494 42.32 -15.00 11.07
N GLN A 495 43.47 -14.41 10.76
CA GLN A 495 44.32 -14.86 9.65
C GLN A 495 44.70 -16.30 9.93
N GLY A 496 44.04 -17.28 9.28
CA GLY A 496 44.38 -18.69 9.43
C GLY A 496 43.23 -19.68 9.56
N ALA A 497 41.97 -19.30 9.25
CA ALA A 497 40.94 -20.34 9.11
C ALA A 497 40.97 -20.90 7.67
N PRO A 498 41.02 -22.23 7.47
CA PRO A 498 41.13 -22.90 6.19
C PRO A 498 39.90 -22.74 5.28
#